data_adf2a073cee47e72686248a53aff4417
#
_entry.id   adf2a073cee47e72686248a53aff4417
#
_cell.length_a   1.000
_cell.length_b   1.000
_cell.length_c   1.000
_cell.angle_alpha   90.00
_cell.angle_beta   90.00
_cell.angle_gamma   90.00
#
_symmetry.space_group_name_H-M   'P 1'
#
loop_
_entity.id
_entity.type
_entity.pdbx_description
1 polymer ?
#
loop_
_entity_poly.entity_id
_entity_poly.type
_entity_poly.pdbx_seq_one_letter_code
_entity_poly.pdbx_strand_id
1 'polypeptide(L)'
;MPVKFNSFFNSVEGNEGDRCHYPVRLDTYGCGCQHNCGYCYARSLLAFRGLWNPQLPATADIKKIRQLIATKLKPGQVVRLGGMTDCFQPIEKARKLTLRTIQMLNQRRVHYLIVTKSDLVATEPYLEAMDPALAHIQVSITTSADDLSRRLEPGAPPWRH
;
A
#
# COMPACT_ATOMS: atom_id res chain seq x y z
N MET A 1 -13.84 -19.42 7.33
CA MET A 1 -12.37 -19.58 7.46
C MET A 1 -11.71 -18.22 7.23
N PRO A 2 -10.71 -17.81 8.03
CA PRO A 2 -10.00 -16.56 7.75
C PRO A 2 -9.30 -16.66 6.37
N VAL A 3 -9.48 -15.63 5.54
CA VAL A 3 -8.84 -15.56 4.23
C VAL A 3 -7.33 -15.48 4.45
N LYS A 4 -6.60 -16.47 3.93
CA LYS A 4 -5.14 -16.51 4.03
C LYS A 4 -4.54 -15.55 3.01
N PHE A 5 -4.14 -14.37 3.45
CA PHE A 5 -3.46 -13.38 2.63
C PHE A 5 -1.94 -13.58 2.69
N ASN A 6 -1.40 -14.05 1.58
CA ASN A 6 0.04 -14.27 1.45
C ASN A 6 0.66 -13.13 0.65
N SER A 7 0.82 -11.95 1.09
CA SER A 7 1.23 -10.75 0.34
C SER A 7 0.89 -10.79 -1.18
N PHE A 8 0.31 -9.74 -1.68
CA PHE A 8 0.08 -9.65 -3.12
C PHE A 8 1.39 -9.13 -3.76
N PHE A 9 2.17 -10.06 -4.33
CA PHE A 9 3.31 -9.72 -5.16
C PHE A 9 2.92 -10.01 -6.62
N ASN A 10 2.91 -8.98 -7.44
CA ASN A 10 2.54 -9.09 -8.85
C ASN A 10 3.49 -8.25 -9.71
N SER A 11 3.77 -8.74 -10.90
CA SER A 11 4.42 -7.98 -11.96
C SER A 11 3.42 -7.80 -13.10
N VAL A 12 3.25 -6.57 -13.56
CA VAL A 12 2.46 -6.28 -14.76
C VAL A 12 3.33 -6.57 -15.96
N GLU A 13 2.86 -7.44 -16.86
CA GLU A 13 3.59 -7.91 -18.05
C GLU A 13 2.94 -7.43 -19.33
N GLY A 14 3.66 -7.58 -20.45
CA GLY A 14 3.19 -7.20 -21.79
C GLY A 14 3.15 -5.68 -21.99
N ASN A 15 2.37 -5.24 -22.98
CA ASN A 15 2.30 -3.82 -23.38
C ASN A 15 1.95 -2.84 -22.24
N GLU A 16 1.19 -3.27 -21.24
CA GLU A 16 0.90 -2.46 -20.06
C GLU A 16 2.10 -2.40 -19.11
N GLY A 17 2.83 -3.51 -18.96
CA GLY A 17 4.05 -3.58 -18.17
C GLY A 17 5.17 -2.72 -18.74
N ASP A 18 5.35 -2.76 -20.06
CA ASP A 18 6.39 -1.99 -20.77
C ASP A 18 6.18 -0.47 -20.68
N ARG A 19 4.92 -0.02 -20.52
CA ARG A 19 4.54 1.38 -20.33
C ARG A 19 4.47 1.81 -18.88
N CYS A 20 4.53 0.87 -17.93
CA CYS A 20 4.40 1.13 -16.52
C CYS A 20 5.77 1.35 -15.87
N HIS A 21 6.02 2.55 -15.36
CA HIS A 21 7.25 2.84 -14.61
C HIS A 21 7.36 2.03 -13.29
N TYR A 22 6.26 1.42 -12.83
CA TYR A 22 6.17 0.68 -11.57
C TYR A 22 5.43 -0.66 -11.79
N PRO A 23 5.99 -1.56 -12.63
CA PRO A 23 5.29 -2.80 -12.98
C PRO A 23 5.21 -3.78 -11.80
N VAL A 24 6.15 -3.70 -10.86
CA VAL A 24 6.19 -4.60 -9.70
C VAL A 24 5.42 -3.99 -8.55
N ARG A 25 4.54 -4.78 -7.93
CA ARG A 25 3.67 -4.37 -6.82
C ARG A 25 3.83 -5.32 -5.64
N LEU A 26 3.79 -4.76 -4.44
CA LEU A 26 3.83 -5.50 -3.18
C LEU A 26 2.78 -4.92 -2.24
N ASP A 27 1.76 -5.71 -1.89
CA ASP A 27 0.76 -5.32 -0.91
C ASP A 27 1.09 -5.87 0.48
N THR A 28 1.11 -5.01 1.47
CA THR A 28 1.28 -5.35 2.90
C THR A 28 -0.05 -5.72 3.54
N TYR A 29 -1.14 -5.15 3.03
CA TYR A 29 -2.51 -5.42 3.44
C TYR A 29 -3.36 -5.81 2.24
N GLY A 30 -4.41 -6.59 2.46
CA GLY A 30 -5.30 -7.04 1.40
C GLY A 30 -6.69 -7.39 1.91
N CYS A 31 -7.58 -7.76 1.00
CA CYS A 31 -8.95 -8.18 1.32
C CYS A 31 -9.76 -7.14 2.11
N GLY A 32 -9.37 -5.88 2.04
CA GLY A 32 -10.01 -4.76 2.73
C GLY A 32 -9.07 -3.59 2.86
N CYS A 33 -9.64 -2.40 2.91
CA CYS A 33 -8.93 -1.15 3.18
C CYS A 33 -9.81 -0.28 4.07
N GLN A 34 -9.27 0.14 5.22
CA GLN A 34 -10.01 0.90 6.23
C GLN A 34 -10.35 2.32 5.78
N HIS A 35 -9.71 2.84 4.72
CA HIS A 35 -10.16 4.10 4.11
C HIS A 35 -11.56 3.99 3.50
N ASN A 36 -11.97 2.80 3.09
CA ASN A 36 -13.32 2.46 2.63
C ASN A 36 -13.91 3.41 1.60
N CYS A 37 -13.09 3.86 0.65
CA CYS A 37 -13.49 4.82 -0.39
C CYS A 37 -14.67 4.28 -1.21
N GLY A 38 -15.69 5.14 -1.43
CA GLY A 38 -16.91 4.74 -2.14
C GLY A 38 -16.72 4.36 -3.60
N TYR A 39 -15.70 4.91 -4.25
CA TYR A 39 -15.36 4.70 -5.68
C TYR A 39 -14.23 3.67 -5.89
N CYS A 40 -13.82 2.93 -4.85
CA CYS A 40 -12.65 2.06 -4.92
C CYS A 40 -12.89 0.85 -5.84
N TYR A 41 -12.08 0.72 -6.90
CA TYR A 41 -12.14 -0.42 -7.82
C TYR A 41 -11.84 -1.75 -7.14
N ALA A 42 -10.89 -1.75 -6.18
CA ALA A 42 -10.51 -2.94 -5.44
C ALA A 42 -11.65 -3.45 -4.55
N ARG A 43 -12.46 -2.53 -3.99
CA ARG A 43 -13.69 -2.88 -3.26
C ARG A 43 -14.65 -3.65 -4.16
N SER A 44 -14.96 -3.11 -5.34
CA SER A 44 -15.89 -3.77 -6.27
C SER A 44 -15.40 -5.15 -6.70
N LEU A 45 -14.11 -5.26 -7.04
CA LEU A 45 -13.50 -6.52 -7.47
C LEU A 45 -13.48 -7.59 -6.36
N LEU A 46 -13.10 -7.20 -5.15
CA LEU A 46 -12.98 -8.13 -4.02
C LEU A 46 -14.33 -8.43 -3.37
N ALA A 47 -15.25 -7.48 -3.35
CA ALA A 47 -16.62 -7.70 -2.86
C ALA A 47 -17.37 -8.72 -3.73
N PHE A 48 -17.24 -8.64 -5.06
CA PHE A 48 -17.79 -9.64 -5.97
C PHE A 48 -17.31 -11.07 -5.68
N ARG A 49 -16.08 -11.20 -5.17
CA ARG A 49 -15.48 -12.48 -4.77
C ARG A 49 -15.75 -12.86 -3.31
N GLY A 50 -16.55 -12.09 -2.56
CA GLY A 50 -16.77 -12.32 -1.13
C GLY A 50 -15.55 -12.12 -0.25
N LEU A 51 -14.54 -11.38 -0.72
CA LEU A 51 -13.24 -11.23 -0.05
C LEU A 51 -13.05 -9.84 0.58
N TRP A 52 -14.01 -8.92 0.46
CA TRP A 52 -13.88 -7.55 0.96
C TRP A 52 -14.33 -7.43 2.42
N ASN A 53 -13.42 -7.04 3.30
CA ASN A 53 -13.74 -6.66 4.69
C ASN A 53 -12.91 -5.43 5.11
N PRO A 54 -13.45 -4.22 5.01
CA PRO A 54 -12.72 -3.00 5.37
C PRO A 54 -12.47 -2.85 6.87
N GLN A 55 -13.30 -3.45 7.73
CA GLN A 55 -13.12 -3.41 9.18
C GLN A 55 -11.97 -4.30 9.66
N LEU A 56 -11.72 -5.40 8.94
CA LEU A 56 -10.66 -6.35 9.28
C LEU A 56 -9.83 -6.71 8.04
N PRO A 57 -8.99 -5.81 7.55
CA PRO A 57 -8.08 -6.10 6.44
C PRO A 57 -7.15 -7.27 6.76
N ALA A 58 -6.91 -8.12 5.79
CA ALA A 58 -5.93 -9.17 5.92
C ALA A 58 -4.51 -8.58 5.93
N THR A 59 -3.65 -9.14 6.77
CA THR A 59 -2.26 -8.73 6.94
C THR A 59 -1.34 -9.76 6.28
N ALA A 60 -0.41 -9.30 5.46
CA ALA A 60 0.56 -10.18 4.82
C ALA A 60 1.55 -10.79 5.83
N ASP A 61 2.04 -11.98 5.53
CA ASP A 61 3.09 -12.62 6.32
C ASP A 61 4.43 -11.92 6.07
N ILE A 62 5.00 -11.33 7.13
CA ILE A 62 6.28 -10.62 7.07
C ILE A 62 7.46 -11.51 6.65
N LYS A 63 7.43 -12.80 6.99
CA LYS A 63 8.46 -13.76 6.57
C LYS A 63 8.40 -13.95 5.05
N LYS A 64 7.20 -14.03 4.51
CA LYS A 64 6.98 -14.15 3.08
C LYS A 64 7.36 -12.87 2.33
N ILE A 65 7.03 -11.68 2.86
CA ILE A 65 7.49 -10.40 2.32
C ILE A 65 9.03 -10.38 2.26
N ARG A 66 9.70 -10.74 3.35
CA ARG A 66 11.17 -10.82 3.39
C ARG A 66 11.74 -11.74 2.32
N GLN A 67 11.16 -12.93 2.17
CA GLN A 67 11.56 -13.89 1.14
C GLN A 67 11.37 -13.31 -0.26
N LEU A 68 10.22 -12.69 -0.55
CA LEU A 68 9.95 -12.08 -1.85
C LEU A 68 10.93 -10.95 -2.18
N ILE A 69 11.21 -10.06 -1.24
CA ILE A 69 12.19 -8.99 -1.40
C ILE A 69 13.58 -9.58 -1.68
N ALA A 70 13.98 -10.63 -0.96
CA ALA A 70 15.29 -11.26 -1.12
C ALA A 70 15.46 -11.99 -2.44
N THR A 71 14.39 -12.63 -2.97
CA THR A 71 14.49 -13.56 -4.12
C THR A 71 13.94 -12.98 -5.41
N LYS A 72 13.03 -12.01 -5.36
CA LYS A 72 12.32 -11.49 -6.54
C LYS A 72 12.69 -10.05 -6.90
N LEU A 73 13.22 -9.27 -5.95
CA LEU A 73 13.62 -7.90 -6.19
C LEU A 73 15.14 -7.77 -6.34
N LYS A 74 15.55 -6.94 -7.28
CA LYS A 74 16.97 -6.63 -7.53
C LYS A 74 17.29 -5.21 -7.06
N PRO A 75 18.53 -4.91 -6.61
CA PRO A 75 18.97 -3.55 -6.36
C PRO A 75 18.69 -2.63 -7.58
N GLY A 76 18.23 -1.41 -7.33
CA GLY A 76 17.87 -0.45 -8.36
C GLY A 76 16.49 -0.66 -9.02
N GLN A 77 15.83 -1.79 -8.76
CA GLN A 77 14.45 -2.00 -9.23
C GLN A 77 13.48 -1.14 -8.41
N VAL A 78 12.38 -0.74 -9.04
CA VAL A 78 11.30 0.02 -8.37
C VAL A 78 10.14 -0.90 -8.05
N VAL A 79 9.64 -0.88 -6.81
CA VAL A 79 8.44 -1.58 -6.39
C VAL A 79 7.38 -0.59 -5.89
N ARG A 80 6.13 -0.76 -6.32
CA ARG A 80 4.99 -0.02 -5.76
C ARG A 80 4.45 -0.74 -4.53
N LEU A 81 4.39 -0.02 -3.41
CA LEU A 81 3.71 -0.47 -2.21
C LEU A 81 2.24 -0.04 -2.26
N GLY A 82 1.33 -0.99 -2.01
CA GLY A 82 -0.10 -0.70 -2.04
C GLY A 82 -0.69 -0.66 -3.47
N GLY A 83 -0.80 -1.80 -4.13
CA GLY A 83 -1.43 -1.92 -5.45
C GLY A 83 -2.96 -2.02 -5.39
N MET A 84 -3.47 -2.81 -4.44
CA MET A 84 -4.91 -3.05 -4.25
C MET A 84 -5.50 -2.30 -3.06
N THR A 85 -4.70 -2.09 -2.02
CA THR A 85 -5.11 -1.40 -0.79
C THR A 85 -4.07 -0.36 -0.42
N ASP A 86 -4.44 0.59 0.42
CA ASP A 86 -3.49 1.57 0.94
C ASP A 86 -2.59 0.92 1.99
N CYS A 87 -1.28 0.99 1.80
CA CYS A 87 -0.31 0.43 2.74
C CYS A 87 -0.18 1.24 4.04
N PHE A 88 -0.73 2.46 4.10
CA PHE A 88 -0.80 3.32 5.28
C PHE A 88 -2.22 3.45 5.84
N GLN A 89 -3.10 2.52 5.54
CA GLN A 89 -4.43 2.49 6.17
C GLN A 89 -4.33 2.37 7.71
N PRO A 90 -5.37 2.75 8.49
CA PRO A 90 -5.30 2.87 9.96
C PRO A 90 -4.69 1.69 10.72
N ILE A 91 -4.88 0.44 10.26
CA ILE A 91 -4.30 -0.75 10.90
C ILE A 91 -2.77 -0.73 10.94
N GLU A 92 -2.12 0.03 10.03
CA GLU A 92 -0.66 0.17 9.99
C GLU A 92 -0.10 0.77 11.28
N LYS A 93 -0.84 1.67 11.95
CA LYS A 93 -0.44 2.25 13.25
C LYS A 93 -0.10 1.17 14.28
N ALA A 94 -0.87 0.09 14.29
CA ALA A 94 -0.69 -1.02 15.23
C ALA A 94 0.24 -2.11 14.69
N ARG A 95 0.13 -2.44 13.41
CA ARG A 95 0.85 -3.60 12.82
C ARG A 95 2.26 -3.25 12.36
N LYS A 96 2.52 -2.02 11.95
CA LYS A 96 3.83 -1.53 11.46
C LYS A 96 4.46 -2.45 10.40
N LEU A 97 3.61 -3.02 9.55
CA LEU A 97 4.06 -3.97 8.53
C LEU A 97 4.71 -3.26 7.35
N THR A 98 4.14 -2.13 6.94
CA THR A 98 4.70 -1.26 5.89
C THR A 98 6.03 -0.67 6.35
N LEU A 99 6.12 -0.22 7.61
CA LEU A 99 7.38 0.24 8.19
C LEU A 99 8.49 -0.80 8.06
N ARG A 100 8.22 -2.03 8.50
CA ARG A 100 9.20 -3.13 8.40
C ARG A 100 9.54 -3.48 6.95
N THR A 101 8.57 -3.35 6.05
CA THR A 101 8.79 -3.58 4.62
C THR A 101 9.71 -2.52 4.02
N ILE A 102 9.51 -1.24 4.34
CA ILE A 102 10.39 -0.13 3.94
C ILE A 102 11.82 -0.38 4.40
N GLN A 103 12.01 -0.75 5.67
CA GLN A 103 13.34 -1.06 6.22
C GLN A 103 14.05 -2.19 5.44
N MET A 104 13.32 -3.24 5.07
CA MET A 104 13.87 -4.33 4.24
C MET A 104 14.21 -3.89 2.81
N LEU A 105 13.41 -3.03 2.20
CA LEU A 105 13.67 -2.47 0.87
C LEU A 105 14.93 -1.59 0.88
N ASN A 106 15.09 -0.74 1.90
CA ASN A 106 16.29 0.09 2.08
C ASN A 106 17.56 -0.78 2.20
N GLN A 107 17.52 -1.83 3.03
CA GLN A 107 18.66 -2.76 3.18
C GLN A 107 19.06 -3.43 1.86
N ARG A 108 18.11 -3.62 0.95
CA ARG A 108 18.34 -4.22 -0.37
C ARG A 108 18.58 -3.21 -1.49
N ARG A 109 18.60 -1.90 -1.17
CA ARG A 109 18.73 -0.81 -2.15
C ARG A 109 17.69 -0.90 -3.28
N VAL A 110 16.46 -1.26 -2.95
CA VAL A 110 15.32 -1.33 -3.86
C VAL A 110 14.54 -0.04 -3.75
N HIS A 111 14.32 0.65 -4.87
CA HIS A 111 13.47 1.84 -4.90
C HIS A 111 12.00 1.47 -4.67
N TYR A 112 11.25 2.35 -4.03
CA TYR A 112 9.82 2.11 -3.79
C TYR A 112 8.98 3.36 -4.01
N LEU A 113 7.82 3.12 -4.63
CA LEU A 113 6.75 4.10 -4.75
C LEU A 113 5.67 3.80 -3.71
N ILE A 114 5.35 4.78 -2.90
CA ILE A 114 4.20 4.77 -1.99
C ILE A 114 3.12 5.67 -2.59
N VAL A 115 1.90 5.16 -2.74
CA VAL A 115 0.73 5.96 -3.09
C VAL A 115 -0.28 5.80 -1.96
N THR A 116 -0.57 6.87 -1.24
CA THR A 116 -1.41 6.82 -0.03
C THR A 116 -2.35 8.02 0.08
N LYS A 117 -3.44 7.83 0.82
CA LYS A 117 -4.35 8.89 1.27
C LYS A 117 -4.11 9.27 2.74
N SER A 118 -3.18 8.58 3.41
CA SER A 118 -2.97 8.71 4.84
C SER A 118 -1.90 9.75 5.17
N ASP A 119 -2.15 10.56 6.18
CA ASP A 119 -1.18 11.44 6.82
C ASP A 119 -0.13 10.68 7.65
N LEU A 120 -0.40 9.42 7.98
CA LEU A 120 0.51 8.56 8.73
C LEU A 120 1.89 8.45 8.07
N VAL A 121 1.96 8.54 6.73
CA VAL A 121 3.22 8.51 5.97
C VAL A 121 4.17 9.65 6.39
N ALA A 122 3.63 10.77 6.85
CA ALA A 122 4.37 11.97 7.26
C ALA A 122 4.65 12.03 8.77
N THR A 123 4.46 10.94 9.48
CA THR A 123 4.73 10.86 10.94
C THR A 123 5.93 9.97 11.25
N GLU A 124 6.51 10.19 12.43
CA GLU A 124 7.49 9.25 12.96
C GLU A 124 6.81 7.92 13.39
N PRO A 125 7.46 6.77 13.19
CA PRO A 125 8.84 6.55 12.73
C PRO A 125 8.98 6.38 11.20
N TYR A 126 7.99 6.72 10.38
CA TYR A 126 8.01 6.48 8.93
C TYR A 126 8.94 7.44 8.21
N LEU A 127 8.93 8.73 8.58
CA LEU A 127 9.85 9.71 7.98
C LEU A 127 11.31 9.34 8.23
N GLU A 128 11.66 8.93 9.45
CA GLU A 128 13.02 8.47 9.78
C GLU A 128 13.41 7.20 9.02
N ALA A 129 12.44 6.32 8.76
CA ALA A 129 12.72 5.05 8.10
C ALA A 129 12.88 5.20 6.57
N MET A 130 12.37 6.26 5.96
CA MET A 130 12.42 6.44 4.52
C MET A 130 13.78 6.99 4.07
N ASP A 131 14.47 6.22 3.19
CA ASP A 131 15.69 6.69 2.53
C ASP A 131 15.29 7.62 1.36
N PRO A 132 15.65 8.93 1.40
CA PRO A 132 15.26 9.87 0.34
C PRO A 132 15.79 9.49 -1.06
N ALA A 133 16.87 8.71 -1.13
CA ALA A 133 17.42 8.24 -2.40
C ALA A 133 16.62 7.08 -3.00
N LEU A 134 15.77 6.42 -2.23
CA LEU A 134 15.00 5.23 -2.64
C LEU A 134 13.50 5.44 -2.63
N ALA A 135 13.01 6.35 -1.78
CA ALA A 135 11.59 6.60 -1.56
C ALA A 135 11.01 7.58 -2.58
N HIS A 136 9.89 7.21 -3.18
CA HIS A 136 9.02 8.12 -3.92
C HIS A 136 7.63 8.08 -3.29
N ILE A 137 7.11 9.23 -2.86
CA ILE A 137 5.84 9.33 -2.16
C ILE A 137 4.86 10.16 -2.98
N GLN A 138 3.69 9.61 -3.23
CA GLN A 138 2.56 10.29 -3.85
C GLN A 138 1.38 10.31 -2.88
N VAL A 139 0.95 11.50 -2.47
CA VAL A 139 -0.25 11.67 -1.66
C VAL A 139 -1.44 11.87 -2.60
N SER A 140 -2.45 11.01 -2.44
CA SER A 140 -3.66 11.05 -3.25
C SER A 140 -4.74 11.88 -2.54
N ILE A 141 -5.03 13.05 -3.05
CA ILE A 141 -6.06 13.97 -2.55
C ILE A 141 -7.17 14.06 -3.59
N THR A 142 -8.36 13.59 -3.24
CA THR A 142 -9.51 13.57 -4.17
C THR A 142 -10.23 14.93 -4.23
N THR A 143 -10.28 15.63 -3.11
CA THR A 143 -10.93 16.94 -2.99
C THR A 143 -10.35 17.71 -1.81
N SER A 144 -10.34 19.04 -1.90
CA SER A 144 -10.01 19.93 -0.79
C SER A 144 -11.21 20.26 0.11
N ALA A 145 -12.43 19.86 -0.28
CA ALA A 145 -13.64 20.07 0.50
C ALA A 145 -13.82 18.94 1.52
N ASP A 146 -13.67 19.26 2.81
CA ASP A 146 -13.70 18.28 3.91
C ASP A 146 -14.99 17.43 3.94
N ASP A 147 -16.16 18.05 3.71
CA ASP A 147 -17.43 17.31 3.73
C ASP A 147 -17.52 16.30 2.61
N LEU A 148 -17.04 16.67 1.42
CA LEU A 148 -16.99 15.77 0.27
C LEU A 148 -15.95 14.67 0.50
N SER A 149 -14.78 15.00 1.07
CA SER A 149 -13.77 14.02 1.43
C SER A 149 -14.32 12.97 2.38
N ARG A 150 -14.95 13.37 3.48
CA ARG A 150 -15.59 12.45 4.44
C ARG A 150 -16.65 11.54 3.84
N ARG A 151 -17.39 12.04 2.83
CA ARG A 151 -18.40 11.24 2.12
C ARG A 151 -17.80 10.23 1.15
N LEU A 152 -16.75 10.61 0.44
CA LEU A 152 -16.11 9.77 -0.56
C LEU A 152 -15.10 8.78 0.04
N GLU A 153 -14.42 9.20 1.11
CA GLU A 153 -13.27 8.52 1.72
C GLU A 153 -13.39 8.51 3.25
N PRO A 154 -14.42 7.85 3.81
CA PRO A 154 -14.82 8.00 5.22
C PRO A 154 -13.74 7.59 6.23
N GLY A 155 -12.79 6.75 5.83
CA GLY A 155 -11.69 6.29 6.69
C GLY A 155 -10.33 6.91 6.37
N ALA A 156 -10.25 7.83 5.41
CA ALA A 156 -9.04 8.60 5.15
C ALA A 156 -9.06 9.93 5.95
N PRO A 157 -7.91 10.48 6.34
CA PRO A 157 -7.87 11.80 6.94
C PRO A 157 -8.31 12.85 5.90
N PRO A 158 -9.10 13.86 6.30
CA PRO A 158 -9.45 14.94 5.40
C PRO A 158 -8.20 15.80 5.11
N TRP A 159 -8.20 16.42 3.93
CA TRP A 159 -7.19 17.43 3.61
C TRP A 159 -7.27 18.57 4.63
N ARG A 160 -6.12 18.91 5.24
CA ARG A 160 -5.99 20.08 6.11
C ARG A 160 -4.91 20.99 5.52
N HIS A 161 -5.23 22.28 5.50
CA HIS A 161 -4.29 23.35 5.11
C HIS A 161 -3.21 23.53 6.14
#